data_817d583edfefa007bf05e5c18c938e10
#
_entry.id   817d583edfefa007bf05e5c18c938e10
#
_cell.length_a   1.000
_cell.length_b   1.000
_cell.length_c   1.000
_cell.angle_alpha   90.00
_cell.angle_beta   90.00
_cell.angle_gamma   90.00
#
_symmetry.space_group_name_H-M   'P 1'
#
loop_
_entity.id
_entity.type
_entity.pdbx_description
1 polymer ?
#
loop_
_entity_poly.entity_id
_entity_poly.type
_entity_poly.pdbx_seq_one_letter_code
_entity_poly.pdbx_strand_id
1 'polypeptide(L)'
;VCTSVNDQVCHGIPSEDVVLQEGDIINVDVSTIYHGYFSDSSRMFCIGEVSKEKKKLVDVTKECVEIGLKNVKPWGLLGDMGHAVHMHAVENGYTVVKEIGGHGVGLQFHEDPYVSYVSEPEMKEIEQESSKINIPEFLLKSRRR
;
A
#
# COMPACT_ATOMS: atom_id res chain seq x y z
N VAL A 1 -0.42 13.41 9.30
CA VAL A 1 -0.05 12.08 9.85
C VAL A 1 -1.30 11.38 10.32
N CYS A 2 -1.47 10.11 9.94
CA CYS A 2 -2.48 9.22 10.50
C CYS A 2 -1.80 8.14 11.33
N THR A 3 -2.49 7.67 12.37
CA THR A 3 -2.02 6.57 13.23
C THR A 3 -3.17 5.58 13.41
N SER A 4 -3.01 4.38 12.89
CA SER A 4 -4.04 3.34 12.95
C SER A 4 -3.55 2.19 13.80
N VAL A 5 -4.20 1.99 14.96
CA VAL A 5 -3.77 1.02 15.97
C VAL A 5 -4.64 -0.24 15.87
N ASN A 6 -4.00 -1.40 15.88
CA ASN A 6 -4.60 -2.74 15.87
C ASN A 6 -5.61 -2.93 14.72
N ASP A 7 -6.91 -2.93 15.02
CA ASP A 7 -7.99 -3.18 14.09
C ASP A 7 -8.47 -1.95 13.29
N GLN A 8 -7.88 -0.78 13.53
CA GLN A 8 -8.10 0.36 12.66
C GLN A 8 -7.42 0.13 11.31
N VAL A 9 -8.21 0.08 10.24
CA VAL A 9 -7.70 -0.26 8.90
C VAL A 9 -6.78 0.83 8.36
N CYS A 10 -7.21 2.09 8.37
CA CYS A 10 -6.43 3.25 7.91
C CYS A 10 -7.03 4.57 8.43
N HIS A 11 -6.37 5.70 8.14
CA HIS A 11 -6.81 7.06 8.42
C HIS A 11 -7.16 7.31 9.91
N GLY A 12 -6.55 6.56 10.84
CA GLY A 12 -6.73 6.80 12.27
C GLY A 12 -6.24 8.21 12.64
N ILE A 13 -7.04 8.91 13.42
CA ILE A 13 -6.71 10.27 13.88
C ILE A 13 -5.85 10.14 15.15
N PRO A 14 -4.62 10.71 15.17
CA PRO A 14 -3.81 10.72 16.38
C PRO A 14 -4.55 11.38 17.55
N SER A 15 -4.52 10.75 18.72
CA SER A 15 -5.17 11.25 19.93
C SER A 15 -4.28 11.00 21.15
N GLU A 16 -4.25 11.95 22.08
CA GLU A 16 -3.59 11.81 23.37
C GLU A 16 -4.28 10.76 24.27
N ASP A 17 -5.54 10.44 23.99
CA ASP A 17 -6.31 9.42 24.71
C ASP A 17 -5.92 7.99 24.30
N VAL A 18 -5.22 7.83 23.19
CA VAL A 18 -4.77 6.53 22.66
C VAL A 18 -3.32 6.31 23.02
N VAL A 19 -3.07 5.70 24.17
CA VAL A 19 -1.73 5.34 24.63
C VAL A 19 -1.39 3.94 24.17
N LEU A 20 -0.32 3.82 23.38
CA LEU A 20 0.16 2.53 22.88
C LEU A 20 0.57 1.60 24.02
N GLN A 21 0.18 0.34 23.92
CA GLN A 21 0.47 -0.70 24.88
C GLN A 21 1.43 -1.74 24.27
N GLU A 22 2.13 -2.46 25.12
CA GLU A 22 2.88 -3.63 24.68
C GLU A 22 1.94 -4.66 24.02
N GLY A 23 2.34 -5.18 22.88
CA GLY A 23 1.52 -6.06 22.07
C GLY A 23 0.67 -5.36 21.01
N ASP A 24 0.68 -4.03 20.93
CA ASP A 24 0.02 -3.30 19.86
C ASP A 24 0.84 -3.32 18.56
N ILE A 25 0.12 -3.26 17.46
CA ILE A 25 0.67 -2.90 16.15
C ILE A 25 0.07 -1.56 15.72
N ILE A 26 0.87 -0.71 15.11
CA ILE A 26 0.43 0.61 14.66
C ILE A 26 0.95 0.88 13.25
N ASN A 27 0.04 1.30 12.38
CA ASN A 27 0.40 1.92 11.11
C ASN A 27 0.57 3.43 11.31
N VAL A 28 1.72 3.94 10.92
CA VAL A 28 2.00 5.38 10.87
C VAL A 28 2.09 5.79 9.42
N ASP A 29 1.18 6.66 9.01
CA ASP A 29 1.03 7.14 7.65
C ASP A 29 1.33 8.63 7.59
N VAL A 30 2.33 9.00 6.81
CA VAL A 30 2.91 10.34 6.80
C VAL A 30 2.90 10.91 5.39
N SER A 31 2.14 11.96 5.22
CA SER A 31 2.17 12.77 4.01
C SER A 31 2.96 14.05 4.27
N THR A 32 3.81 14.43 3.34
CA THR A 32 4.61 15.66 3.41
C THR A 32 4.55 16.45 2.12
N ILE A 33 4.87 17.73 2.20
CA ILE A 33 5.01 18.60 1.02
C ILE A 33 6.42 19.17 1.03
N TYR A 34 7.15 18.96 -0.07
CA TYR A 34 8.47 19.52 -0.25
C TYR A 34 8.59 20.19 -1.61
N HIS A 35 8.93 21.49 -1.62
CA HIS A 35 8.98 22.30 -2.83
C HIS A 35 7.75 22.24 -3.74
N GLY A 36 6.55 22.10 -3.14
CA GLY A 36 5.28 22.01 -3.87
C GLY A 36 4.92 20.60 -4.35
N TYR A 37 5.75 19.59 -4.08
CA TYR A 37 5.47 18.20 -4.38
C TYR A 37 5.02 17.46 -3.12
N PHE A 38 3.98 16.66 -3.26
CA PHE A 38 3.52 15.76 -2.22
C PHE A 38 4.34 14.46 -2.20
N SER A 39 4.53 13.92 -1.01
CA SER A 39 4.95 12.54 -0.82
C SER A 39 4.06 11.88 0.21
N ASP A 40 3.88 10.58 0.07
CA ASP A 40 3.03 9.75 0.90
C ASP A 40 3.73 8.46 1.24
N SER A 41 3.77 8.10 2.52
CA SER A 41 4.45 6.89 2.97
C SER A 41 3.88 6.36 4.27
N SER A 42 3.76 5.06 4.36
CA SER A 42 3.16 4.36 5.49
C SER A 42 4.08 3.25 5.99
N ARG A 43 4.12 3.05 7.30
CA ARG A 43 4.89 2.00 7.92
C ARG A 43 4.22 1.41 9.14
N MET A 44 4.30 0.07 9.26
CA MET A 44 3.88 -0.66 10.46
C MET A 44 5.00 -0.75 11.49
N PHE A 45 4.63 -0.61 12.76
CA PHE A 45 5.49 -0.82 13.91
C PHE A 45 4.83 -1.79 14.88
N CYS A 46 5.64 -2.66 15.49
CA CYS A 46 5.24 -3.52 16.60
C CYS A 46 5.73 -2.86 17.90
N ILE A 47 4.87 -2.76 18.89
CA ILE A 47 5.16 -2.17 20.18
C ILE A 47 5.48 -3.31 21.17
N GLY A 48 6.76 -3.44 21.53
CA GLY A 48 7.22 -4.54 22.35
C GLY A 48 7.03 -5.91 21.72
N GLU A 49 6.69 -6.91 22.52
CA GLU A 49 6.38 -8.26 22.04
C GLU A 49 4.91 -8.36 21.60
N VAL A 50 4.68 -8.65 20.33
CA VAL A 50 3.35 -8.85 19.75
C VAL A 50 3.01 -10.32 19.58
N SER A 51 1.72 -10.66 19.47
CA SER A 51 1.30 -12.04 19.21
C SER A 51 1.84 -12.55 17.87
N LYS A 52 1.93 -13.87 17.73
CA LYS A 52 2.41 -14.52 16.49
C LYS A 52 1.52 -14.15 15.30
N GLU A 53 0.21 -14.02 15.54
CA GLU A 53 -0.77 -13.64 14.52
C GLU A 53 -0.53 -12.21 14.01
N LYS A 54 -0.37 -11.26 14.94
CA LYS A 54 -0.04 -9.87 14.60
C LYS A 54 1.29 -9.76 13.87
N LYS A 55 2.31 -10.46 14.38
CA LYS A 55 3.63 -10.50 13.75
C LYS A 55 3.56 -11.04 12.33
N LYS A 56 2.85 -12.17 12.13
CA LYS A 56 2.66 -12.77 10.81
C LYS A 56 1.94 -11.80 9.86
N LEU A 57 0.88 -11.12 10.33
CA LEU A 57 0.16 -10.13 9.53
C LEU A 57 1.10 -9.00 9.05
N VAL A 58 1.88 -8.44 9.95
CA VAL A 58 2.85 -7.37 9.63
C VAL A 58 3.89 -7.85 8.63
N ASP A 59 4.45 -9.04 8.83
CA ASP A 59 5.49 -9.60 7.96
C ASP A 59 4.94 -9.87 6.55
N VAL A 60 3.78 -10.55 6.44
CA VAL A 60 3.13 -10.82 5.14
C VAL A 60 2.75 -9.52 4.43
N THR A 61 2.24 -8.53 5.14
CA THR A 61 1.93 -7.21 4.54
C THR A 61 3.18 -6.53 3.99
N LYS A 62 4.30 -6.61 4.71
CA LYS A 62 5.58 -6.10 4.23
C LYS A 62 6.05 -6.83 2.98
N GLU A 63 5.93 -8.16 2.96
CA GLU A 63 6.24 -8.98 1.78
C GLU A 63 5.36 -8.60 0.59
N CYS A 64 4.06 -8.32 0.80
CA CYS A 64 3.16 -7.80 -0.23
C CYS A 64 3.69 -6.52 -0.86
N VAL A 65 4.17 -5.56 -0.06
CA VAL A 65 4.77 -4.32 -0.57
C VAL A 65 6.02 -4.61 -1.41
N GLU A 66 6.89 -5.50 -0.95
CA GLU A 66 8.11 -5.87 -1.68
C GLU A 66 7.79 -6.59 -3.00
N ILE A 67 6.78 -7.47 -3.00
CA ILE A 67 6.28 -8.17 -4.20
C ILE A 67 5.68 -7.16 -5.17
N GLY A 68 4.85 -6.24 -4.69
CA GLY A 68 4.29 -5.17 -5.50
C GLY A 68 5.38 -4.37 -6.21
N LEU A 69 6.37 -3.89 -5.46
CA LEU A 69 7.51 -3.14 -6.01
C LEU A 69 8.33 -3.92 -7.05
N LYS A 70 8.52 -5.22 -6.86
CA LYS A 70 9.25 -6.08 -7.82
C LYS A 70 8.47 -6.30 -9.12
N ASN A 71 7.12 -6.23 -9.06
CA ASN A 71 6.25 -6.41 -10.23
C ASN A 71 5.96 -5.11 -10.98
N VAL A 72 6.27 -3.95 -10.42
CA VAL A 72 6.18 -2.69 -11.15
C VAL A 72 7.35 -2.57 -12.12
N LYS A 73 7.04 -2.65 -13.42
CA LYS A 73 8.02 -2.55 -14.50
C LYS A 73 7.61 -1.44 -15.47
N PRO A 74 8.56 -0.79 -16.16
CA PRO A 74 8.24 0.08 -17.27
C PRO A 74 7.40 -0.68 -18.30
N TRP A 75 6.28 -0.09 -18.73
CA TRP A 75 5.34 -0.68 -19.70
C TRP A 75 4.62 -1.94 -19.21
N GLY A 76 4.76 -2.31 -17.93
CA GLY A 76 4.00 -3.37 -17.28
C GLY A 76 2.58 -2.91 -16.91
N LEU A 77 1.72 -3.87 -16.63
CA LEU A 77 0.34 -3.61 -16.22
C LEU A 77 0.26 -3.46 -14.69
N LEU A 78 -0.46 -2.44 -14.21
CA LEU A 78 -0.71 -2.28 -12.77
C LEU A 78 -1.49 -3.47 -12.18
N GLY A 79 -2.38 -4.06 -12.98
CA GLY A 79 -3.12 -5.26 -12.59
C GLY A 79 -2.22 -6.46 -12.28
N ASP A 80 -1.08 -6.61 -12.96
CA ASP A 80 -0.12 -7.69 -12.66
C ASP A 80 0.49 -7.51 -11.28
N MET A 81 0.79 -6.28 -10.89
CA MET A 81 1.26 -5.96 -9.54
C MET A 81 0.17 -6.25 -8.49
N GLY A 82 -1.05 -5.76 -8.70
CA GLY A 82 -2.18 -6.01 -7.81
C GLY A 82 -2.49 -7.51 -7.67
N HIS A 83 -2.41 -8.27 -8.78
CA HIS A 83 -2.58 -9.72 -8.77
C HIS A 83 -1.51 -10.41 -7.92
N ALA A 84 -0.25 -10.06 -8.10
CA ALA A 84 0.85 -10.66 -7.34
C ALA A 84 0.71 -10.41 -5.83
N VAL A 85 0.30 -9.20 -5.44
CA VAL A 85 0.00 -8.84 -4.05
C VAL A 85 -1.17 -9.66 -3.51
N HIS A 86 -2.28 -9.71 -4.26
CA HIS A 86 -3.48 -10.45 -3.86
C HIS A 86 -3.20 -11.93 -3.66
N MET A 87 -2.53 -12.57 -4.60
CA MET A 87 -2.21 -13.99 -4.50
C MET A 87 -1.34 -14.30 -3.30
N HIS A 88 -0.31 -13.47 -3.03
CA HIS A 88 0.53 -13.69 -1.86
C HIS A 88 -0.25 -13.57 -0.54
N ALA A 89 -1.15 -12.58 -0.42
CA ALA A 89 -2.01 -12.44 0.74
C ALA A 89 -2.90 -13.67 0.95
N VAL A 90 -3.57 -14.14 -0.12
CA VAL A 90 -4.47 -15.31 -0.07
C VAL A 90 -3.72 -16.59 0.28
N GLU A 91 -2.56 -16.85 -0.30
CA GLU A 91 -1.70 -18.00 0.00
C GLU A 91 -1.26 -18.05 1.47
N ASN A 92 -1.16 -16.88 2.11
CA ASN A 92 -0.86 -16.75 3.53
C ASN A 92 -2.08 -16.77 4.45
N GLY A 93 -3.30 -16.92 3.87
CA GLY A 93 -4.57 -17.01 4.61
C GLY A 93 -5.20 -15.66 4.94
N TYR A 94 -4.82 -14.60 4.23
CA TYR A 94 -5.37 -13.24 4.38
C TYR A 94 -6.24 -12.84 3.20
N THR A 95 -7.06 -11.81 3.41
CA THR A 95 -7.80 -11.15 2.34
C THR A 95 -7.31 -9.71 2.22
N VAL A 96 -7.38 -9.16 1.01
CA VAL A 96 -7.07 -7.75 0.76
C VAL A 96 -8.36 -6.94 0.82
N VAL A 97 -8.32 -5.78 1.47
CA VAL A 97 -9.45 -4.84 1.52
C VAL A 97 -9.64 -4.23 0.14
N LYS A 98 -10.76 -4.52 -0.51
CA LYS A 98 -11.03 -4.16 -1.91
C LYS A 98 -11.22 -2.66 -2.12
N GLU A 99 -11.77 -2.00 -1.12
CA GLU A 99 -12.15 -0.58 -1.16
C GLU A 99 -10.97 0.36 -0.97
N ILE A 100 -9.79 -0.18 -0.62
CA ILE A 100 -8.58 0.59 -0.35
C ILE A 100 -7.51 0.21 -1.37
N GLY A 101 -6.91 1.22 -1.97
CA GLY A 101 -5.84 1.06 -2.95
C GLY A 101 -4.80 2.16 -2.81
N GLY A 102 -3.80 2.12 -3.66
CA GLY A 102 -2.84 3.19 -3.84
C GLY A 102 -3.30 4.21 -4.87
N HIS A 103 -2.51 5.24 -5.04
CA HIS A 103 -2.79 6.33 -5.99
C HIS A 103 -1.49 6.98 -6.48
N GLY A 104 -1.56 7.70 -7.58
CA GLY A 104 -0.51 8.61 -7.98
C GLY A 104 -0.36 9.74 -6.95
N VAL A 105 0.86 10.25 -6.81
CA VAL A 105 1.19 11.37 -5.92
C VAL A 105 2.28 12.21 -6.55
N GLY A 106 2.12 13.54 -6.50
CA GLY A 106 3.08 14.45 -7.09
C GLY A 106 2.73 15.91 -6.86
N LEU A 107 2.15 16.59 -7.86
CA LEU A 107 1.70 17.97 -7.75
C LEU A 107 0.39 18.08 -6.95
N GLN A 108 -0.39 17.02 -6.95
CA GLN A 108 -1.54 16.86 -6.10
C GLN A 108 -1.32 15.70 -5.14
N PHE A 109 -2.04 15.68 -4.04
CA PHE A 109 -1.92 14.59 -3.07
C PHE A 109 -2.47 13.28 -3.63
N HIS A 110 -3.59 13.34 -4.34
CA HIS A 110 -4.15 12.20 -5.07
C HIS A 110 -4.16 12.52 -6.56
N GLU A 111 -3.44 11.72 -7.34
CA GLU A 111 -3.37 11.78 -8.79
C GLU A 111 -3.63 10.40 -9.37
N ASP A 112 -4.05 10.35 -10.63
CA ASP A 112 -4.07 9.10 -11.38
C ASP A 112 -2.67 8.49 -11.52
N PRO A 113 -2.56 7.17 -11.62
CA PRO A 113 -3.65 6.20 -11.63
C PRO A 113 -4.09 5.74 -10.23
N TYR A 114 -5.32 5.26 -10.11
CA TYR A 114 -5.72 4.42 -8.98
C TYR A 114 -5.00 3.07 -9.06
N VAL A 115 -4.50 2.57 -7.94
CA VAL A 115 -3.71 1.34 -7.87
C VAL A 115 -4.44 0.32 -7.00
N SER A 116 -5.13 -0.62 -7.62
CA SER A 116 -5.79 -1.71 -6.93
C SER A 116 -4.78 -2.77 -6.46
N TYR A 117 -4.99 -3.28 -5.25
CA TYR A 117 -4.25 -4.44 -4.71
C TYR A 117 -5.04 -5.74 -4.81
N VAL A 118 -6.20 -5.72 -5.44
CA VAL A 118 -7.05 -6.90 -5.65
C VAL A 118 -7.18 -7.13 -7.15
N SER A 119 -6.96 -8.37 -7.58
CA SER A 119 -7.30 -8.79 -8.94
C SER A 119 -8.66 -9.46 -8.94
N GLU A 120 -9.59 -8.93 -9.71
CA GLU A 120 -10.81 -9.64 -10.11
C GLU A 120 -10.63 -10.16 -11.56
N PRO A 121 -11.10 -11.37 -11.89
CA PRO A 121 -10.93 -11.92 -13.24
C PRO A 121 -11.47 -11.03 -14.34
N GLU A 122 -12.59 -10.35 -14.09
CA GLU A 122 -13.22 -9.43 -15.04
C GLU A 122 -12.43 -8.12 -15.21
N MET A 123 -11.75 -7.66 -14.15
CA MET A 123 -10.87 -6.49 -14.24
C MET A 123 -9.59 -6.77 -15.02
N LYS A 124 -9.13 -8.02 -15.09
CA LYS A 124 -7.99 -8.39 -15.94
C LYS A 124 -8.24 -8.14 -17.42
N GLU A 125 -9.45 -8.38 -17.92
CA GLU A 125 -9.78 -8.12 -19.32
C GLU A 125 -9.91 -6.62 -19.59
N ILE A 126 -10.56 -5.86 -18.70
CA ILE A 126 -10.73 -4.41 -18.83
C ILE A 126 -9.39 -3.68 -18.65
N GLU A 127 -8.55 -4.12 -17.72
CA GLU A 127 -7.21 -3.56 -17.51
C GLU A 127 -6.26 -3.89 -18.67
N GLN A 128 -6.37 -5.05 -19.30
CA GLN A 128 -5.60 -5.38 -20.52
C GLN A 128 -5.99 -4.49 -21.69
N GLU A 129 -7.22 -4.04 -21.78
CA GLU A 129 -7.66 -3.11 -22.84
C GLU A 129 -7.35 -1.63 -22.52
N SER A 130 -7.51 -1.21 -21.26
CA SER A 130 -7.33 0.18 -20.84
C SER A 130 -5.93 0.52 -20.33
N SER A 131 -5.17 -0.43 -19.84
CA SER A 131 -3.85 -0.23 -19.23
C SER A 131 -2.69 -0.23 -20.21
N LYS A 132 -2.93 -0.07 -21.49
CA LYS A 132 -1.93 0.50 -22.42
C LYS A 132 -1.64 1.96 -22.05
N ILE A 133 -1.90 2.35 -20.80
CA ILE A 133 -1.50 3.64 -20.25
C ILE A 133 0.01 3.60 -20.06
N ASN A 134 0.66 4.27 -20.95
CA ASN A 134 2.06 4.58 -20.97
C ASN A 134 2.43 5.33 -19.69
N ILE A 135 2.93 4.64 -18.64
CA ILE A 135 3.53 5.33 -17.50
C ILE A 135 4.91 5.79 -17.94
N PRO A 136 5.15 7.09 -18.12
CA PRO A 136 6.47 7.56 -18.57
C PRO A 136 7.55 7.09 -17.60
N GLU A 137 8.66 6.61 -18.14
CA GLU A 137 9.82 6.06 -17.40
C GLU A 137 10.35 7.04 -16.33
N PHE A 138 10.12 8.35 -16.48
CA PHE A 138 10.54 9.37 -15.52
C PHE A 138 9.80 9.27 -14.17
N LEU A 139 8.54 8.78 -14.14
CA LEU A 139 7.77 8.59 -12.90
C LEU A 139 8.33 7.43 -12.07
N LEU A 140 8.98 6.46 -12.72
CA LEU A 140 9.63 5.35 -12.03
C LEU A 140 11.04 5.73 -11.55
N LYS A 141 11.70 6.71 -12.18
CA LYS A 141 13.02 7.21 -11.76
C LYS A 141 12.97 8.12 -10.54
N SER A 142 11.85 8.79 -10.27
CA SER A 142 11.70 9.68 -9.11
C SER A 142 11.70 8.94 -7.77
N ARG A 143 11.50 7.60 -7.77
CA ARG A 143 11.51 6.76 -6.58
C ARG A 143 12.89 6.17 -6.22
N ARG A 144 13.95 6.50 -6.98
CA ARG A 144 15.31 5.98 -6.76
C ARG A 144 16.30 7.00 -6.19
N ARG A 145 15.81 8.07 -5.55
CA ARG A 145 16.70 9.01 -4.84
C ARG A 145 16.26 9.24 -3.41
#